data_67c73472400e77072bee6b7abbd9aa21
#
_entry.id   67c73472400e77072bee6b7abbd9aa21
#
_cell.length_a   1.000
_cell.length_b   1.000
_cell.length_c   1.000
_cell.angle_alpha   90.00
_cell.angle_beta   90.00
_cell.angle_gamma   90.00
#
_symmetry.space_group_name_H-M   'P 1'
#
loop_
_entity.id
_entity.type
_entity.pdbx_description
1 polymer ?
#
loop_
_entity_poly.entity_id
_entity_poly.type
_entity_poly.pdbx_seq_one_letter_code
_entity_poly.pdbx_strand_id
1 'polypeptide(L)'
;MSSTFKNLGWKFMERVSAQLVQLVVSIVLARILAPSDYGAVAMVTIFIILANVLIEGGFSSALIQKKDADDIDFSTVLYFSILFSLLLYVVLYFSAPYISMFYGEEYQILTPVLRILGLQVIVYAVNSVQQAYVQKKMLFKNFFLATLVGTIASGVVGLLMAYSGYGIWSIVGQQLTSNILNTLTLYAITRRLPVLAFSIERLKGLFGFGIKLLGANVLITGYQELRALIIGKIYTAQDLAFFDRGKQFPSLVVTNINSSIGAVLFPKMALEQDNIGKVKNSTRISIRFSAYVMSPLMLGLAAISEPFIRLVLTEKWIQSAPFMQLFCIVFLFMPIHTANMQSLKAVGRSGTILKLEIIKKIIELISLFAVVWISVEAIVINMAVLTTLFTFINAYPNRQYLNYSFKEQAKDILPAIVMSIIMFVIISIFNHYVRMNDIYVILADIAIGSTFYIGLSMMTMNKEFAYFIKVLTKRHGK
;
A
#
# COMPACT_ATOMS: atom_id res chain seq x y z
N MET A 1 -28.52 -9.15 7.86
CA MET A 1 -27.63 -8.01 8.19
C MET A 1 -26.54 -8.37 9.21
N SER A 2 -26.79 -9.20 10.24
CA SER A 2 -25.77 -9.53 11.28
C SER A 2 -24.51 -10.26 10.77
N SER A 3 -24.62 -11.19 9.81
CA SER A 3 -23.47 -11.95 9.29
C SER A 3 -22.49 -11.11 8.47
N THR A 4 -22.98 -10.17 7.67
CA THR A 4 -22.14 -9.27 6.84
C THR A 4 -21.33 -8.32 7.71
N PHE A 5 -21.94 -7.73 8.76
CA PHE A 5 -21.22 -6.87 9.71
C PHE A 5 -20.14 -7.65 10.48
N LYS A 6 -20.45 -8.88 10.89
CA LYS A 6 -19.49 -9.76 11.56
C LYS A 6 -18.30 -10.09 10.65
N ASN A 7 -18.55 -10.39 9.38
CA ASN A 7 -17.52 -10.69 8.39
C ASN A 7 -16.64 -9.47 8.07
N LEU A 8 -17.24 -8.27 7.96
CA LEU A 8 -16.50 -7.02 7.83
C LEU A 8 -15.63 -6.74 9.06
N GLY A 9 -16.16 -7.00 10.26
CA GLY A 9 -15.39 -6.89 11.51
C GLY A 9 -14.16 -7.82 11.50
N TRP A 10 -14.31 -9.08 11.11
CA TRP A 10 -13.18 -10.02 11.00
C TRP A 10 -12.15 -9.58 9.96
N LYS A 11 -12.58 -9.08 8.80
CA LYS A 11 -11.67 -8.58 7.78
C LYS A 11 -10.89 -7.35 8.25
N PHE A 12 -11.55 -6.47 9.01
CA PHE A 12 -10.87 -5.30 9.62
C PHE A 12 -9.87 -5.72 10.69
N MET A 13 -10.27 -6.62 11.59
CA MET A 13 -9.39 -7.17 12.64
C MET A 13 -8.17 -7.88 12.04
N GLU A 14 -8.37 -8.69 10.99
CA GLU A 14 -7.28 -9.35 10.26
C GLU A 14 -6.26 -8.35 9.74
N ARG A 15 -6.74 -7.35 9.02
CA ARG A 15 -5.85 -6.35 8.42
C ARG A 15 -5.07 -5.55 9.47
N VAL A 16 -5.74 -5.06 10.50
CA VAL A 16 -5.13 -4.22 11.53
C VAL A 16 -4.16 -5.03 12.39
N SER A 17 -4.57 -6.20 12.86
CA SER A 17 -3.72 -7.03 13.72
C SER A 17 -2.47 -7.52 12.98
N ALA A 18 -2.63 -8.01 11.74
CA ALA A 18 -1.49 -8.43 10.93
C ALA A 18 -0.52 -7.27 10.64
N GLN A 19 -1.05 -6.08 10.30
CA GLN A 19 -0.22 -4.90 10.09
C GLN A 19 0.54 -4.47 11.35
N LEU A 20 -0.11 -4.52 12.54
CA LEU A 20 0.55 -4.16 13.79
C LEU A 20 1.67 -5.15 14.15
N VAL A 21 1.40 -6.45 14.09
CA VAL A 21 2.42 -7.47 14.39
C VAL A 21 3.59 -7.37 13.38
N GLN A 22 3.27 -7.25 12.09
CA GLN A 22 4.29 -7.10 11.05
C GLN A 22 5.12 -5.82 11.22
N LEU A 23 4.48 -4.72 11.64
CA LEU A 23 5.17 -3.46 11.93
C LEU A 23 6.15 -3.62 13.09
N VAL A 24 5.71 -4.23 14.20
CA VAL A 24 6.58 -4.48 15.37
C VAL A 24 7.77 -5.36 14.98
N VAL A 25 7.53 -6.48 14.31
CA VAL A 25 8.60 -7.38 13.84
C VAL A 25 9.56 -6.64 12.89
N SER A 26 9.02 -5.88 11.95
CA SER A 26 9.80 -5.08 11.00
C SER A 26 10.68 -4.04 11.69
N ILE A 27 10.17 -3.38 12.73
CA ILE A 27 10.93 -2.42 13.54
C ILE A 27 12.07 -3.12 14.27
N VAL A 28 11.80 -4.23 14.98
CA VAL A 28 12.83 -4.95 15.74
C VAL A 28 13.91 -5.49 14.82
N LEU A 29 13.55 -6.10 13.69
CA LEU A 29 14.51 -6.55 12.68
C LEU A 29 15.34 -5.39 12.11
N ALA A 30 14.72 -4.25 11.82
CA ALA A 30 15.42 -3.07 11.31
C ALA A 30 16.43 -2.49 12.33
N ARG A 31 16.19 -2.68 13.63
CA ARG A 31 17.16 -2.32 14.68
C ARG A 31 18.39 -3.21 14.73
N ILE A 32 18.26 -4.47 14.32
CA ILE A 32 19.35 -5.46 14.34
C ILE A 32 20.12 -5.44 13.03
N LEU A 33 19.42 -5.56 11.91
CA LEU A 33 19.99 -5.73 10.57
C LEU A 33 20.48 -4.42 9.96
N ALA A 34 21.38 -4.51 8.98
CA ALA A 34 21.87 -3.37 8.24
C ALA A 34 20.85 -2.90 7.17
N PRO A 35 20.82 -1.60 6.83
CA PRO A 35 20.00 -1.12 5.71
C PRO A 35 20.32 -1.81 4.37
N SER A 36 21.58 -2.15 4.12
CA SER A 36 22.00 -2.89 2.92
C SER A 36 21.33 -4.26 2.79
N ASP A 37 21.08 -4.98 3.91
CA ASP A 37 20.38 -6.27 3.89
C ASP A 37 18.93 -6.11 3.40
N TYR A 38 18.26 -5.07 3.85
CA TYR A 38 16.90 -4.74 3.41
C TYR A 38 16.84 -4.36 1.95
N GLY A 39 17.79 -3.53 1.51
CA GLY A 39 17.89 -3.13 0.12
C GLY A 39 18.17 -4.29 -0.82
N ALA A 40 19.08 -5.18 -0.45
CA ALA A 40 19.38 -6.38 -1.23
C ALA A 40 18.15 -7.30 -1.35
N VAL A 41 17.39 -7.50 -0.27
CA VAL A 41 16.10 -8.22 -0.36
C VAL A 41 15.10 -7.49 -1.23
N ALA A 42 14.99 -6.16 -1.13
CA ALA A 42 14.10 -5.36 -1.95
C ALA A 42 14.40 -5.51 -3.45
N MET A 43 15.69 -5.50 -3.84
CA MET A 43 16.13 -5.68 -5.24
C MET A 43 15.60 -7.00 -5.85
N VAL A 44 15.60 -8.09 -5.12
CA VAL A 44 15.12 -9.39 -5.62
C VAL A 44 13.61 -9.57 -5.48
N THR A 45 13.01 -8.92 -4.49
CA THR A 45 11.56 -9.01 -4.22
C THR A 45 10.73 -8.48 -5.40
N ILE A 46 11.25 -7.52 -6.16
CA ILE A 46 10.61 -6.98 -7.38
C ILE A 46 10.27 -8.11 -8.36
N PHE A 47 11.21 -9.02 -8.62
CA PHE A 47 11.02 -10.13 -9.56
C PHE A 47 10.01 -11.15 -9.02
N ILE A 48 9.98 -11.37 -7.71
CA ILE A 48 9.01 -12.24 -7.05
C ILE A 48 7.60 -11.64 -7.13
N ILE A 49 7.45 -10.32 -6.91
CA ILE A 49 6.17 -9.62 -7.04
C ILE A 49 5.64 -9.75 -8.48
N LEU A 50 6.48 -9.56 -9.48
CA LEU A 50 6.09 -9.71 -10.88
C LEU A 50 5.69 -11.17 -11.22
N ALA A 51 6.42 -12.16 -10.71
CA ALA A 51 6.07 -13.56 -10.84
C ALA A 51 4.72 -13.88 -10.16
N ASN A 52 4.47 -13.35 -8.98
CA ASN A 52 3.20 -13.53 -8.27
C ASN A 52 2.01 -12.94 -9.05
N VAL A 53 2.18 -11.77 -9.68
CA VAL A 53 1.15 -11.17 -10.54
C VAL A 53 0.86 -12.06 -11.75
N LEU A 54 1.89 -12.66 -12.35
CA LEU A 54 1.72 -13.61 -13.45
C LEU A 54 0.97 -14.88 -13.02
N ILE A 55 1.23 -15.42 -11.82
CA ILE A 55 0.54 -16.59 -11.27
C ILE A 55 -0.91 -16.27 -10.95
N GLU A 56 -1.16 -15.14 -10.31
CA GLU A 56 -2.52 -14.72 -9.97
C GLU A 56 -3.38 -14.61 -11.24
N GLY A 57 -2.80 -14.12 -12.33
CA GLY A 57 -3.31 -14.18 -13.70
C GLY A 57 -4.76 -13.76 -13.90
N GLY A 58 -5.36 -13.15 -12.88
CA GLY A 58 -6.80 -12.91 -12.82
C GLY A 58 -7.63 -14.17 -12.53
N PHE A 59 -7.02 -15.36 -12.38
CA PHE A 59 -7.75 -16.61 -12.11
C PHE A 59 -8.44 -16.60 -10.76
N SER A 60 -7.80 -16.06 -9.71
CA SER A 60 -8.43 -15.90 -8.39
C SER A 60 -9.70 -15.05 -8.50
N SER A 61 -9.65 -13.95 -9.22
CA SER A 61 -10.81 -13.08 -9.48
C SER A 61 -11.87 -13.78 -10.35
N ALA A 62 -11.47 -14.56 -11.35
CA ALA A 62 -12.37 -15.33 -12.20
C ALA A 62 -13.11 -16.42 -11.40
N LEU A 63 -12.43 -17.13 -10.50
CA LEU A 63 -13.04 -18.13 -9.58
C LEU A 63 -14.05 -17.47 -8.64
N ILE A 64 -13.76 -16.28 -8.12
CA ILE A 64 -14.68 -15.54 -7.25
C ILE A 64 -15.91 -15.09 -8.04
N GLN A 65 -15.73 -14.62 -9.28
CA GLN A 65 -16.80 -14.11 -10.14
C GLN A 65 -17.71 -15.23 -10.66
N LYS A 66 -17.18 -16.40 -11.03
CA LYS A 66 -17.95 -17.52 -11.56
C LYS A 66 -18.97 -17.99 -10.52
N LYS A 67 -20.30 -17.83 -10.76
CA LYS A 67 -21.35 -18.15 -9.78
C LYS A 67 -21.28 -19.60 -9.33
N ASP A 68 -21.17 -20.52 -10.25
CA ASP A 68 -21.21 -21.98 -10.07
C ASP A 68 -19.82 -22.61 -10.02
N ALA A 69 -18.82 -21.91 -9.48
CA ALA A 69 -17.48 -22.45 -9.33
C ALA A 69 -17.50 -23.60 -8.30
N ASP A 70 -17.15 -24.79 -8.75
CA ASP A 70 -17.12 -26.03 -7.98
C ASP A 70 -15.67 -26.45 -7.62
N ASP A 71 -15.54 -27.61 -6.97
CA ASP A 71 -14.22 -28.11 -6.54
C ASP A 71 -13.30 -28.47 -7.71
N ILE A 72 -13.86 -28.83 -8.88
CA ILE A 72 -13.06 -29.11 -10.07
C ILE A 72 -12.48 -27.81 -10.65
N ASP A 73 -13.25 -26.70 -10.65
CA ASP A 73 -12.73 -25.41 -11.10
C ASP A 73 -11.55 -24.94 -10.23
N PHE A 74 -11.69 -25.03 -8.90
CA PHE A 74 -10.60 -24.64 -7.99
C PHE A 74 -9.40 -25.56 -8.11
N SER A 75 -9.60 -26.88 -8.26
CA SER A 75 -8.52 -27.85 -8.42
C SER A 75 -7.80 -27.67 -9.77
N THR A 76 -8.55 -27.40 -10.83
CA THR A 76 -8.00 -27.10 -12.16
C THR A 76 -7.09 -25.87 -12.13
N VAL A 77 -7.56 -24.78 -11.52
CA VAL A 77 -6.75 -23.56 -11.37
C VAL A 77 -5.54 -23.81 -10.47
N LEU A 78 -5.70 -24.57 -9.38
CA LEU A 78 -4.59 -24.92 -8.49
C LEU A 78 -3.48 -25.67 -9.21
N TYR A 79 -3.81 -26.75 -9.91
CA TYR A 79 -2.80 -27.54 -10.64
C TYR A 79 -2.13 -26.73 -11.74
N PHE A 80 -2.91 -25.92 -12.47
CA PHE A 80 -2.33 -25.01 -13.45
C PHE A 80 -1.39 -24.00 -12.80
N SER A 81 -1.82 -23.35 -11.68
CA SER A 81 -1.00 -22.37 -10.97
C SER A 81 0.28 -22.98 -10.39
N ILE A 82 0.23 -24.23 -9.88
CA ILE A 82 1.42 -24.93 -9.40
C ILE A 82 2.38 -25.19 -10.57
N LEU A 83 1.89 -25.76 -11.68
CA LEU A 83 2.74 -26.04 -12.85
C LEU A 83 3.37 -24.76 -13.39
N PHE A 84 2.57 -23.70 -13.51
CA PHE A 84 3.04 -22.41 -14.00
C PHE A 84 4.04 -21.75 -13.02
N SER A 85 3.82 -21.88 -11.71
CA SER A 85 4.75 -21.36 -10.70
C SER A 85 6.08 -22.11 -10.67
N LEU A 86 6.06 -23.44 -10.91
CA LEU A 86 7.28 -24.22 -11.08
C LEU A 86 8.08 -23.75 -12.30
N LEU A 87 7.42 -23.51 -13.43
CA LEU A 87 8.07 -22.94 -14.62
C LEU A 87 8.68 -21.58 -14.31
N LEU A 88 7.93 -20.67 -13.67
CA LEU A 88 8.44 -19.35 -13.30
C LEU A 88 9.58 -19.42 -12.30
N TYR A 89 9.51 -20.36 -11.33
CA TYR A 89 10.62 -20.59 -10.41
C TYR A 89 11.88 -21.08 -11.12
N VAL A 90 11.76 -22.01 -12.05
CA VAL A 90 12.90 -22.46 -12.88
C VAL A 90 13.50 -21.28 -13.67
N VAL A 91 12.65 -20.44 -14.27
CA VAL A 91 13.12 -19.21 -14.96
C VAL A 91 13.86 -18.30 -13.99
N LEU A 92 13.29 -18.02 -12.81
CA LEU A 92 13.93 -17.18 -11.78
C LEU A 92 15.24 -17.78 -11.28
N TYR A 93 15.28 -19.11 -11.06
CA TYR A 93 16.47 -19.80 -10.58
C TYR A 93 17.66 -19.68 -11.54
N PHE A 94 17.44 -19.88 -12.83
CA PHE A 94 18.48 -19.73 -13.85
C PHE A 94 18.76 -18.28 -14.20
N SER A 95 17.80 -17.37 -14.06
CA SER A 95 17.99 -15.93 -14.26
C SER A 95 18.70 -15.25 -13.08
N ALA A 96 18.74 -15.87 -11.89
CA ALA A 96 19.29 -15.27 -10.68
C ALA A 96 20.74 -14.75 -10.83
N PRO A 97 21.70 -15.46 -11.46
CA PRO A 97 23.04 -14.92 -11.69
C PRO A 97 23.02 -13.68 -12.60
N TYR A 98 22.21 -13.68 -13.65
CA TYR A 98 22.11 -12.57 -14.59
C TYR A 98 21.44 -11.35 -13.93
N ILE A 99 20.48 -11.57 -13.04
CA ILE A 99 19.87 -10.50 -12.24
C ILE A 99 20.88 -9.92 -11.27
N SER A 100 21.69 -10.74 -10.61
CA SER A 100 22.80 -10.28 -9.77
C SER A 100 23.79 -9.43 -10.55
N MET A 101 24.24 -9.91 -11.71
CA MET A 101 25.14 -9.16 -12.61
C MET A 101 24.50 -7.86 -13.13
N PHE A 102 23.19 -7.85 -13.37
CA PHE A 102 22.47 -6.64 -13.75
C PHE A 102 22.60 -5.54 -12.69
N TYR A 103 22.56 -5.86 -11.40
CA TYR A 103 22.73 -4.86 -10.34
C TYR A 103 24.19 -4.44 -10.15
N GLY A 104 25.16 -5.36 -10.30
CA GLY A 104 26.60 -5.12 -10.16
C GLY A 104 27.31 -6.33 -9.58
N GLU A 105 28.62 -6.40 -9.81
CA GLU A 105 29.44 -7.55 -9.35
C GLU A 105 29.51 -7.67 -7.83
N GLU A 106 29.34 -6.57 -7.09
CA GLU A 106 29.28 -6.54 -5.64
C GLU A 106 28.03 -7.22 -5.06
N TYR A 107 26.99 -7.41 -5.85
CA TYR A 107 25.71 -7.99 -5.40
C TYR A 107 25.57 -9.50 -5.64
N GLN A 108 26.68 -10.26 -5.61
CA GLN A 108 26.64 -11.72 -5.82
C GLN A 108 25.70 -12.46 -4.84
N ILE A 109 25.50 -11.91 -3.63
CA ILE A 109 24.57 -12.44 -2.63
C ILE A 109 23.12 -12.51 -3.14
N LEU A 110 22.74 -11.69 -4.13
CA LEU A 110 21.39 -11.71 -4.68
C LEU A 110 21.06 -13.03 -5.37
N THR A 111 22.04 -13.71 -5.94
CA THR A 111 21.84 -15.02 -6.61
C THR A 111 21.27 -16.08 -5.65
N PRO A 112 21.92 -16.44 -4.53
CA PRO A 112 21.34 -17.41 -3.59
C PRO A 112 20.09 -16.87 -2.91
N VAL A 113 20.01 -15.56 -2.62
CA VAL A 113 18.82 -14.95 -2.03
C VAL A 113 17.61 -15.08 -2.94
N LEU A 114 17.74 -14.76 -4.23
CA LEU A 114 16.63 -14.88 -5.19
C LEU A 114 16.22 -16.35 -5.40
N ARG A 115 17.17 -17.29 -5.45
CA ARG A 115 16.88 -18.71 -5.57
C ARG A 115 16.06 -19.24 -4.39
N ILE A 116 16.38 -18.83 -3.17
CA ILE A 116 15.68 -19.29 -1.97
C ILE A 116 14.36 -18.53 -1.80
N LEU A 117 14.35 -17.21 -1.92
CA LEU A 117 13.11 -16.43 -1.87
C LEU A 117 12.15 -16.78 -3.03
N GLY A 118 12.66 -17.16 -4.19
CA GLY A 118 11.86 -17.59 -5.33
C GLY A 118 10.95 -18.78 -5.03
N LEU A 119 11.26 -19.60 -4.02
CA LEU A 119 10.36 -20.66 -3.54
C LEU A 119 8.99 -20.11 -3.07
N GLN A 120 8.94 -18.83 -2.66
CA GLN A 120 7.68 -18.19 -2.32
C GLN A 120 6.68 -18.20 -3.48
N VAL A 121 7.15 -18.18 -4.73
CA VAL A 121 6.32 -18.16 -5.94
C VAL A 121 5.44 -19.41 -5.99
N ILE A 122 6.01 -20.58 -5.62
CA ILE A 122 5.29 -21.85 -5.56
C ILE A 122 4.29 -21.86 -4.40
N VAL A 123 4.71 -21.39 -3.24
CA VAL A 123 3.83 -21.27 -2.05
C VAL A 123 2.68 -20.32 -2.34
N TYR A 124 2.96 -19.21 -3.02
CA TYR A 124 1.96 -18.20 -3.40
C TYR A 124 0.91 -18.78 -4.37
N ALA A 125 1.30 -19.62 -5.33
CA ALA A 125 0.37 -20.27 -6.24
C ALA A 125 -0.66 -21.12 -5.50
N VAL A 126 -0.20 -21.87 -4.50
CA VAL A 126 -1.07 -22.69 -3.65
C VAL A 126 -1.97 -21.81 -2.77
N ASN A 127 -1.41 -20.75 -2.17
CA ASN A 127 -2.14 -19.84 -1.28
C ASN A 127 -3.21 -19.03 -2.01
N SER A 128 -2.91 -18.50 -3.21
CA SER A 128 -3.81 -17.61 -3.95
C SER A 128 -5.16 -18.26 -4.29
N VAL A 129 -5.15 -19.53 -4.65
CA VAL A 129 -6.37 -20.30 -4.94
C VAL A 129 -7.18 -20.55 -3.66
N GLN A 130 -6.50 -20.88 -2.57
CA GLN A 130 -7.15 -21.07 -1.27
C GLN A 130 -7.75 -19.75 -0.74
N GLN A 131 -7.06 -18.63 -0.93
CA GLN A 131 -7.59 -17.30 -0.62
C GLN A 131 -8.84 -16.97 -1.45
N ALA A 132 -8.84 -17.29 -2.75
CA ALA A 132 -10.01 -17.11 -3.61
C ALA A 132 -11.23 -17.90 -3.08
N TYR A 133 -11.02 -19.14 -2.61
CA TYR A 133 -12.06 -19.94 -1.99
C TYR A 133 -12.62 -19.28 -0.70
N VAL A 134 -11.72 -18.89 0.20
CA VAL A 134 -12.10 -18.24 1.46
C VAL A 134 -12.85 -16.93 1.21
N GLN A 135 -12.41 -16.12 0.23
CA GLN A 135 -13.11 -14.89 -0.16
C GLN A 135 -14.48 -15.17 -0.76
N LYS A 136 -14.60 -16.15 -1.65
CA LYS A 136 -15.89 -16.56 -2.25
C LYS A 136 -16.88 -17.04 -1.22
N LYS A 137 -16.42 -17.80 -0.23
CA LYS A 137 -17.25 -18.33 0.88
C LYS A 137 -17.39 -17.35 2.05
N MET A 138 -16.77 -16.16 1.98
CA MET A 138 -16.75 -15.12 3.03
C MET A 138 -16.24 -15.63 4.39
N LEU A 139 -15.28 -16.55 4.40
CA LEU A 139 -14.68 -17.16 5.59
C LEU A 139 -13.54 -16.29 6.17
N PHE A 140 -13.77 -15.01 6.38
CA PHE A 140 -12.73 -14.05 6.77
C PHE A 140 -12.11 -14.33 8.15
N LYS A 141 -12.83 -15.01 9.06
CA LYS A 141 -12.24 -15.48 10.31
C LYS A 141 -11.08 -16.45 10.09
N ASN A 142 -11.24 -17.37 9.13
CA ASN A 142 -10.18 -18.34 8.81
C ASN A 142 -8.95 -17.63 8.23
N PHE A 143 -9.19 -16.64 7.39
CA PHE A 143 -8.13 -15.80 6.83
C PHE A 143 -7.37 -15.03 7.93
N PHE A 144 -8.10 -14.41 8.87
CA PHE A 144 -7.51 -13.75 10.04
C PHE A 144 -6.59 -14.67 10.84
N LEU A 145 -7.06 -15.86 11.19
CA LEU A 145 -6.29 -16.81 12.00
C LEU A 145 -5.02 -17.28 11.26
N ALA A 146 -5.13 -17.61 9.96
CA ALA A 146 -4.00 -18.03 9.17
C ALA A 146 -2.92 -16.93 9.05
N THR A 147 -3.35 -15.70 8.77
CA THR A 147 -2.45 -14.55 8.68
C THR A 147 -1.78 -14.26 10.03
N LEU A 148 -2.52 -14.32 11.13
CA LEU A 148 -1.99 -14.07 12.47
C LEU A 148 -0.92 -15.10 12.85
N VAL A 149 -1.20 -16.40 12.68
CA VAL A 149 -0.25 -17.49 12.94
C VAL A 149 1.01 -17.33 12.07
N GLY A 150 0.83 -17.11 10.77
CA GLY A 150 1.96 -16.90 9.84
C GLY A 150 2.83 -15.71 10.23
N THR A 151 2.21 -14.58 10.60
CA THR A 151 2.93 -13.35 10.95
C THR A 151 3.68 -13.49 12.29
N ILE A 152 3.04 -14.05 13.33
CA ILE A 152 3.69 -14.22 14.63
C ILE A 152 4.85 -15.21 14.53
N ALA A 153 4.62 -16.39 13.94
CA ALA A 153 5.66 -17.40 13.82
C ALA A 153 6.84 -16.93 12.95
N SER A 154 6.55 -16.24 11.84
CA SER A 154 7.61 -15.67 11.00
C SER A 154 8.39 -14.58 11.74
N GLY A 155 7.72 -13.79 12.58
CA GLY A 155 8.37 -12.82 13.44
C GLY A 155 9.37 -13.48 14.39
N VAL A 156 8.96 -14.55 15.06
CA VAL A 156 9.84 -15.33 15.95
C VAL A 156 11.04 -15.88 15.18
N VAL A 157 10.82 -16.55 14.03
CA VAL A 157 11.91 -17.11 13.21
C VAL A 157 12.86 -16.02 12.74
N GLY A 158 12.33 -14.91 12.19
CA GLY A 158 13.16 -13.80 11.71
C GLY A 158 14.00 -13.18 12.83
N LEU A 159 13.43 -12.98 14.02
CA LEU A 159 14.14 -12.44 15.18
C LEU A 159 15.21 -13.41 15.69
N LEU A 160 14.91 -14.69 15.84
CA LEU A 160 15.89 -15.69 16.24
C LEU A 160 17.09 -15.73 15.29
N MET A 161 16.82 -15.75 13.97
CA MET A 161 17.87 -15.71 12.96
C MET A 161 18.69 -14.41 13.00
N ALA A 162 18.04 -13.26 13.21
CA ALA A 162 18.72 -11.97 13.31
C ALA A 162 19.64 -11.89 14.53
N TYR A 163 19.18 -12.32 15.69
CA TYR A 163 20.00 -12.39 16.91
C TYR A 163 21.13 -13.42 16.80
N SER A 164 20.95 -14.46 15.98
CA SER A 164 22.00 -15.46 15.70
C SER A 164 23.02 -15.00 14.64
N GLY A 165 22.90 -13.78 14.13
CA GLY A 165 23.86 -13.20 13.19
C GLY A 165 23.71 -13.63 11.73
N TYR A 166 22.56 -14.17 11.32
CA TYR A 166 22.33 -14.61 9.93
C TYR A 166 22.12 -13.46 8.93
N GLY A 167 22.13 -12.17 9.36
CA GLY A 167 22.03 -11.01 8.47
C GLY A 167 20.82 -11.08 7.52
N ILE A 168 21.06 -10.92 6.22
CA ILE A 168 20.02 -10.93 5.16
C ILE A 168 19.11 -12.18 5.21
N TRP A 169 19.66 -13.33 5.62
CA TRP A 169 18.89 -14.59 5.72
C TRP A 169 17.77 -14.56 6.74
N SER A 170 17.85 -13.65 7.70
CA SER A 170 16.78 -13.43 8.69
C SER A 170 15.50 -12.89 8.02
N ILE A 171 15.66 -11.99 7.05
CA ILE A 171 14.53 -11.45 6.27
C ILE A 171 13.98 -12.52 5.32
N VAL A 172 14.88 -13.29 4.69
CA VAL A 172 14.52 -14.42 3.82
C VAL A 172 13.74 -15.49 4.60
N GLY A 173 14.26 -15.92 5.75
CA GLY A 173 13.61 -16.89 6.63
C GLY A 173 12.25 -16.40 7.15
N GLN A 174 12.17 -15.13 7.53
CA GLN A 174 10.91 -14.51 7.96
C GLN A 174 9.85 -14.57 6.85
N GLN A 175 10.19 -14.13 5.64
CA GLN A 175 9.23 -14.07 4.53
C GLN A 175 8.76 -15.47 4.11
N LEU A 176 9.68 -16.44 3.99
CA LEU A 176 9.35 -17.84 3.66
C LEU A 176 8.45 -18.45 4.72
N THR A 177 8.82 -18.33 5.99
CA THR A 177 8.04 -18.85 7.13
C THR A 177 6.63 -18.26 7.14
N SER A 178 6.50 -16.95 6.92
CA SER A 178 5.20 -16.27 6.85
C SER A 178 4.29 -16.87 5.78
N ASN A 179 4.80 -17.00 4.55
CA ASN A 179 4.04 -17.52 3.43
C ASN A 179 3.68 -19.01 3.59
N ILE A 180 4.63 -19.82 4.04
CA ILE A 180 4.42 -21.26 4.25
C ILE A 180 3.39 -21.49 5.36
N LEU A 181 3.58 -20.89 6.53
CA LEU A 181 2.68 -21.10 7.66
C LEU A 181 1.29 -20.49 7.43
N ASN A 182 1.19 -19.34 6.77
CA ASN A 182 -0.10 -18.79 6.35
C ASN A 182 -0.85 -19.80 5.47
N THR A 183 -0.17 -20.36 4.47
CA THR A 183 -0.76 -21.34 3.55
C THR A 183 -1.17 -22.61 4.27
N LEU A 184 -0.27 -23.22 5.04
CA LEU A 184 -0.55 -24.46 5.79
C LEU A 184 -1.70 -24.26 6.79
N THR A 185 -1.68 -23.17 7.55
CA THR A 185 -2.74 -22.85 8.51
C THR A 185 -4.08 -22.66 7.82
N LEU A 186 -4.10 -21.98 6.66
CA LEU A 186 -5.33 -21.78 5.90
C LEU A 186 -5.93 -23.10 5.42
N TYR A 187 -5.11 -24.04 4.93
CA TYR A 187 -5.53 -25.39 4.57
C TYR A 187 -6.02 -26.19 5.78
N ALA A 188 -5.29 -26.16 6.90
CA ALA A 188 -5.66 -26.87 8.11
C ALA A 188 -7.01 -26.42 8.69
N ILE A 189 -7.29 -25.12 8.66
CA ILE A 189 -8.54 -24.56 9.18
C ILE A 189 -9.71 -24.79 8.22
N THR A 190 -9.47 -24.63 6.90
CA THR A 190 -10.53 -24.81 5.89
C THR A 190 -10.83 -26.30 5.64
N ARG A 191 -9.91 -27.19 5.98
CA ARG A 191 -9.97 -28.65 5.75
C ARG A 191 -10.39 -29.03 4.34
N ARG A 192 -10.08 -28.17 3.38
CA ARG A 192 -10.41 -28.39 1.98
C ARG A 192 -9.17 -28.89 1.22
N LEU A 193 -9.21 -30.12 0.79
CA LEU A 193 -8.21 -30.69 -0.09
C LEU A 193 -8.64 -30.57 -1.56
N PRO A 194 -7.71 -30.35 -2.47
CA PRO A 194 -8.01 -30.32 -3.89
C PRO A 194 -8.47 -31.71 -4.36
N VAL A 195 -9.43 -31.74 -5.28
CA VAL A 195 -9.85 -32.97 -5.95
C VAL A 195 -8.83 -33.30 -7.03
N LEU A 196 -8.49 -34.57 -7.19
CA LEU A 196 -7.58 -35.03 -8.25
C LEU A 196 -8.30 -35.03 -9.63
N ALA A 197 -8.72 -33.83 -10.06
CA ALA A 197 -9.40 -33.62 -11.32
C ALA A 197 -8.89 -32.33 -11.99
N PHE A 198 -8.63 -32.41 -13.29
CA PHE A 198 -8.17 -31.29 -14.11
C PHE A 198 -9.00 -31.22 -15.40
N SER A 199 -9.50 -30.04 -15.74
CA SER A 199 -10.26 -29.80 -16.97
C SER A 199 -9.73 -28.61 -17.76
N ILE A 200 -9.18 -28.89 -18.94
CA ILE A 200 -8.70 -27.85 -19.86
C ILE A 200 -9.85 -26.95 -20.33
N GLU A 201 -11.05 -27.49 -20.49
CA GLU A 201 -12.22 -26.74 -20.93
C GLU A 201 -12.60 -25.68 -19.89
N ARG A 202 -12.64 -26.04 -18.60
CA ARG A 202 -12.90 -25.14 -17.50
C ARG A 202 -11.82 -24.07 -17.38
N LEU A 203 -10.55 -24.46 -17.55
CA LEU A 203 -9.42 -23.53 -17.55
C LEU A 203 -9.57 -22.49 -18.68
N LYS A 204 -9.90 -22.92 -19.90
CA LYS A 204 -10.15 -22.02 -21.04
C LYS A 204 -11.31 -21.05 -20.77
N GLY A 205 -12.37 -21.52 -20.12
CA GLY A 205 -13.51 -20.69 -19.75
C GLY A 205 -13.14 -19.55 -18.77
N LEU A 206 -12.20 -19.80 -17.86
CA LEU A 206 -11.70 -18.81 -16.91
C LEU A 206 -10.62 -17.91 -17.53
N PHE A 207 -9.88 -18.41 -18.52
CA PHE A 207 -8.74 -17.70 -19.14
C PHE A 207 -9.15 -16.40 -19.82
N GLY A 208 -10.29 -16.38 -20.53
CA GLY A 208 -10.75 -15.21 -21.27
C GLY A 208 -10.99 -13.97 -20.41
N PHE A 209 -11.48 -14.16 -19.18
CA PHE A 209 -11.60 -13.10 -18.19
C PHE A 209 -10.27 -12.80 -17.50
N GLY A 210 -9.54 -13.85 -17.12
CA GLY A 210 -8.29 -13.75 -16.37
C GLY A 210 -7.20 -13.02 -17.15
N ILE A 211 -6.99 -13.28 -18.44
CA ILE A 211 -5.91 -12.68 -19.26
C ILE A 211 -6.03 -11.17 -19.38
N LYS A 212 -7.26 -10.62 -19.45
CA LYS A 212 -7.48 -9.18 -19.50
C LYS A 212 -7.10 -8.51 -18.19
N LEU A 213 -7.44 -9.16 -17.08
CA LEU A 213 -7.09 -8.69 -15.74
C LEU A 213 -5.59 -8.81 -15.48
N LEU A 214 -4.98 -9.91 -15.94
CA LEU A 214 -3.53 -10.11 -15.89
C LEU A 214 -2.78 -8.98 -16.58
N GLY A 215 -3.16 -8.64 -17.83
CA GLY A 215 -2.53 -7.55 -18.57
C GLY A 215 -2.59 -6.22 -17.81
N ALA A 216 -3.75 -5.89 -17.24
CA ALA A 216 -3.90 -4.69 -16.43
C ALA A 216 -3.03 -4.72 -15.16
N ASN A 217 -3.01 -5.84 -14.44
CA ASN A 217 -2.23 -5.99 -13.20
C ASN A 217 -0.73 -5.95 -13.47
N VAL A 218 -0.25 -6.60 -14.53
CA VAL A 218 1.18 -6.56 -14.93
C VAL A 218 1.61 -5.13 -15.23
N LEU A 219 0.81 -4.36 -15.97
CA LEU A 219 1.12 -2.96 -16.28
C LEU A 219 1.14 -2.09 -15.02
N ILE A 220 0.16 -2.26 -14.13
CA ILE A 220 0.06 -1.47 -12.90
C ILE A 220 1.23 -1.81 -11.97
N THR A 221 1.44 -3.09 -11.68
CA THR A 221 2.50 -3.54 -10.75
C THR A 221 3.87 -3.29 -11.34
N GLY A 222 4.09 -3.62 -12.63
CA GLY A 222 5.35 -3.36 -13.31
C GLY A 222 5.76 -1.89 -13.24
N TYR A 223 4.80 -0.98 -13.43
CA TYR A 223 5.05 0.44 -13.28
C TYR A 223 5.36 0.84 -11.81
N GLN A 224 4.67 0.24 -10.84
CA GLN A 224 4.92 0.53 -9.41
C GLN A 224 6.32 0.09 -8.98
N GLU A 225 6.78 -1.08 -9.45
CA GLU A 225 8.08 -1.66 -9.13
C GLU A 225 9.23 -1.07 -9.95
N LEU A 226 8.93 -0.39 -11.08
CA LEU A 226 9.95 0.18 -11.97
C LEU A 226 10.89 1.15 -11.24
N ARG A 227 10.37 1.96 -10.31
CA ARG A 227 11.19 2.89 -9.53
C ARG A 227 12.18 2.16 -8.63
N ALA A 228 11.72 1.13 -7.93
CA ALA A 228 12.59 0.33 -7.06
C ALA A 228 13.66 -0.39 -7.88
N LEU A 229 13.32 -0.92 -9.06
CA LEU A 229 14.27 -1.53 -9.99
C LEU A 229 15.33 -0.52 -10.46
N ILE A 230 14.90 0.68 -10.85
CA ILE A 230 15.79 1.74 -11.31
C ILE A 230 16.71 2.21 -10.18
N ILE A 231 16.17 2.46 -8.98
CA ILE A 231 16.95 2.88 -7.83
C ILE A 231 18.00 1.81 -7.49
N GLY A 232 17.60 0.54 -7.42
CA GLY A 232 18.52 -0.56 -7.15
C GLY A 232 19.61 -0.72 -8.22
N LYS A 233 19.32 -0.36 -9.50
CA LYS A 233 20.29 -0.47 -10.60
C LYS A 233 21.28 0.71 -10.65
N ILE A 234 20.79 1.93 -10.43
CA ILE A 234 21.59 3.18 -10.65
C ILE A 234 22.27 3.61 -9.35
N TYR A 235 21.66 3.34 -8.22
CA TYR A 235 22.13 3.68 -6.88
C TYR A 235 22.50 2.43 -6.10
N THR A 236 22.53 2.51 -4.77
CA THR A 236 22.90 1.39 -3.91
C THR A 236 21.70 0.65 -3.32
N ALA A 237 21.91 -0.58 -2.85
CA ALA A 237 20.93 -1.31 -2.07
C ALA A 237 20.51 -0.53 -0.82
N GLN A 238 21.46 0.19 -0.20
CA GLN A 238 21.20 1.01 0.98
C GLN A 238 20.26 2.18 0.67
N ASP A 239 20.44 2.85 -0.47
CA ASP A 239 19.56 3.94 -0.92
C ASP A 239 18.14 3.45 -1.17
N LEU A 240 17.99 2.26 -1.78
CA LEU A 240 16.69 1.61 -1.97
C LEU A 240 16.04 1.29 -0.63
N ALA A 241 16.81 0.82 0.36
CA ALA A 241 16.29 0.57 1.70
C ALA A 241 15.79 1.84 2.39
N PHE A 242 16.54 2.96 2.28
CA PHE A 242 16.13 4.24 2.84
C PHE A 242 14.88 4.79 2.17
N PHE A 243 14.80 4.68 0.85
CA PHE A 243 13.61 5.04 0.07
C PHE A 243 12.38 4.24 0.54
N ASP A 244 12.49 2.91 0.63
CA ASP A 244 11.37 2.04 1.03
C ASP A 244 10.95 2.28 2.49
N ARG A 245 11.89 2.50 3.41
CA ARG A 245 11.58 2.82 4.81
C ARG A 245 10.94 4.18 4.98
N GLY A 246 11.42 5.19 4.26
CA GLY A 246 10.78 6.50 4.25
C GLY A 246 9.34 6.47 3.73
N LYS A 247 9.06 5.62 2.73
CA LYS A 247 7.72 5.40 2.20
C LYS A 247 6.80 4.65 3.17
N GLN A 248 7.32 3.74 3.98
CA GLN A 248 6.55 2.75 4.73
C GLN A 248 5.51 3.38 5.68
N PHE A 249 5.94 4.30 6.56
CA PHE A 249 5.06 4.87 7.59
C PHE A 249 3.96 5.78 7.01
N PRO A 250 4.26 6.74 6.11
CA PRO A 250 3.22 7.53 5.47
C PRO A 250 2.22 6.67 4.67
N SER A 251 2.69 5.61 4.01
CA SER A 251 1.82 4.73 3.23
C SER A 251 0.85 3.94 4.10
N LEU A 252 1.23 3.53 5.32
CA LEU A 252 0.33 2.86 6.27
C LEU A 252 -0.86 3.75 6.63
N VAL A 253 -0.61 5.03 6.90
CA VAL A 253 -1.66 6.00 7.24
C VAL A 253 -2.61 6.19 6.06
N VAL A 254 -2.06 6.53 4.88
CA VAL A 254 -2.89 6.86 3.72
C VAL A 254 -3.68 5.68 3.20
N THR A 255 -3.10 4.47 3.19
CA THR A 255 -3.76 3.27 2.65
C THR A 255 -5.02 2.92 3.44
N ASN A 256 -4.97 3.04 4.78
CA ASN A 256 -6.12 2.77 5.63
C ASN A 256 -7.25 3.81 5.44
N ILE A 257 -6.90 5.08 5.39
CA ILE A 257 -7.88 6.17 5.16
C ILE A 257 -8.48 6.06 3.76
N ASN A 258 -7.64 5.87 2.75
CA ASN A 258 -8.05 5.82 1.35
C ASN A 258 -8.97 4.63 1.04
N SER A 259 -8.68 3.45 1.59
CA SER A 259 -9.54 2.27 1.46
C SER A 259 -10.90 2.47 2.12
N SER A 260 -10.94 3.14 3.27
CA SER A 260 -12.19 3.46 3.97
C SER A 260 -13.06 4.43 3.17
N ILE A 261 -12.46 5.47 2.58
CA ILE A 261 -13.15 6.42 1.71
C ILE A 261 -13.72 5.70 0.48
N GLY A 262 -12.90 4.90 -0.21
CA GLY A 262 -13.32 4.16 -1.40
C GLY A 262 -14.48 3.20 -1.16
N ALA A 263 -14.46 2.50 -0.03
CA ALA A 263 -15.48 1.53 0.34
C ALA A 263 -16.86 2.15 0.63
N VAL A 264 -16.91 3.37 1.13
CA VAL A 264 -18.17 4.05 1.51
C VAL A 264 -18.65 5.01 0.43
N LEU A 265 -17.74 5.75 -0.18
CA LEU A 265 -18.07 6.86 -1.07
C LEU A 265 -18.66 6.39 -2.39
N PHE A 266 -18.06 5.39 -3.03
CA PHE A 266 -18.51 4.90 -4.32
C PHE A 266 -19.94 4.33 -4.30
N PRO A 267 -20.32 3.39 -3.39
CA PRO A 267 -21.69 2.88 -3.33
C PRO A 267 -22.73 3.99 -3.06
N LYS A 268 -22.40 4.93 -2.17
CA LYS A 268 -23.28 6.07 -1.88
C LYS A 268 -23.52 6.92 -3.11
N MET A 269 -22.45 7.31 -3.82
CA MET A 269 -22.55 8.14 -5.03
C MET A 269 -23.24 7.40 -6.17
N ALA A 270 -23.05 6.09 -6.30
CA ALA A 270 -23.71 5.27 -7.32
C ALA A 270 -25.24 5.22 -7.10
N LEU A 271 -25.69 5.20 -5.87
CA LEU A 271 -27.13 5.32 -5.54
C LEU A 271 -27.69 6.73 -5.84
N GLU A 272 -26.85 7.73 -5.87
CA GLU A 272 -27.21 9.14 -6.10
C GLU A 272 -26.90 9.61 -7.53
N GLN A 273 -26.48 8.71 -8.46
CA GLN A 273 -25.93 9.04 -9.77
C GLN A 273 -26.88 9.88 -10.67
N ASP A 274 -28.19 9.73 -10.51
CA ASP A 274 -29.19 10.48 -11.24
C ASP A 274 -29.32 11.94 -10.78
N ASN A 275 -28.73 12.29 -9.63
CA ASN A 275 -28.72 13.64 -9.09
C ASN A 275 -27.30 14.18 -8.95
N ILE A 276 -26.84 14.85 -9.99
CA ILE A 276 -25.47 15.42 -10.07
C ILE A 276 -25.17 16.35 -8.87
N GLY A 277 -26.15 17.08 -8.36
CA GLY A 277 -25.99 17.94 -7.19
C GLY A 277 -25.66 17.16 -5.92
N LYS A 278 -26.30 15.99 -5.71
CA LYS A 278 -26.00 15.10 -4.59
C LYS A 278 -24.62 14.47 -4.74
N VAL A 279 -24.25 13.99 -5.93
CA VAL A 279 -22.91 13.45 -6.21
C VAL A 279 -21.84 14.52 -5.97
N LYS A 280 -22.05 15.77 -6.50
CA LYS A 280 -21.15 16.92 -6.20
C LYS A 280 -20.99 17.14 -4.69
N ASN A 281 -22.08 17.18 -3.96
CA ASN A 281 -22.05 17.43 -2.53
C ASN A 281 -21.32 16.31 -1.75
N SER A 282 -21.57 15.04 -2.10
CA SER A 282 -20.88 13.88 -1.52
C SER A 282 -19.38 13.92 -1.82
N THR A 283 -18.99 14.26 -3.06
CA THR A 283 -17.59 14.46 -3.45
C THR A 283 -16.94 15.59 -2.66
N ARG A 284 -17.61 16.73 -2.55
CA ARG A 284 -17.13 17.91 -1.84
C ARG A 284 -16.89 17.64 -0.36
N ILE A 285 -17.87 17.02 0.31
CA ILE A 285 -17.72 16.62 1.72
C ILE A 285 -16.55 15.69 1.92
N SER A 286 -16.39 14.68 1.02
CA SER A 286 -15.26 13.75 1.10
C SER A 286 -13.91 14.44 0.92
N ILE A 287 -13.78 15.32 -0.08
CA ILE A 287 -12.54 16.08 -0.33
C ILE A 287 -12.17 16.94 0.87
N ARG A 288 -13.13 17.70 1.42
CA ARG A 288 -12.94 18.58 2.58
C ARG A 288 -12.54 17.80 3.82
N PHE A 289 -13.27 16.73 4.13
CA PHE A 289 -12.97 15.85 5.26
C PHE A 289 -11.61 15.18 5.12
N SER A 290 -11.30 14.69 3.91
CA SER A 290 -10.00 14.08 3.62
C SER A 290 -8.86 15.08 3.81
N ALA A 291 -8.99 16.29 3.29
CA ALA A 291 -7.98 17.34 3.47
C ALA A 291 -7.83 17.72 4.95
N TYR A 292 -8.95 17.86 5.66
CA TYR A 292 -8.95 18.23 7.08
C TYR A 292 -8.24 17.20 7.98
N VAL A 293 -8.35 15.91 7.67
CA VAL A 293 -7.71 14.83 8.44
C VAL A 293 -6.29 14.56 7.96
N MET A 294 -6.10 14.47 6.62
CA MET A 294 -4.81 14.06 6.06
C MET A 294 -3.73 15.13 6.18
N SER A 295 -4.09 16.41 6.02
CA SER A 295 -3.09 17.47 6.05
C SER A 295 -2.35 17.54 7.39
N PRO A 296 -3.00 17.61 8.56
CA PRO A 296 -2.28 17.61 9.83
C PRO A 296 -1.56 16.29 10.12
N LEU A 297 -2.12 15.15 9.73
CA LEU A 297 -1.46 13.86 9.93
C LEU A 297 -0.17 13.74 9.11
N MET A 298 -0.20 14.11 7.83
CA MET A 298 0.96 14.01 6.96
C MET A 298 2.02 15.06 7.29
N LEU A 299 1.63 16.33 7.48
CA LEU A 299 2.58 17.39 7.82
C LEU A 299 3.10 17.26 9.26
N GLY A 300 2.28 16.76 10.19
CA GLY A 300 2.73 16.40 11.53
C GLY A 300 3.76 15.26 11.49
N LEU A 301 3.48 14.19 10.74
CA LEU A 301 4.41 13.09 10.56
C LEU A 301 5.71 13.53 9.87
N ALA A 302 5.63 14.46 8.93
CA ALA A 302 6.80 15.06 8.29
C ALA A 302 7.64 15.87 9.29
N ALA A 303 7.01 16.63 10.18
CA ALA A 303 7.71 17.43 11.18
C ALA A 303 8.48 16.59 12.20
N ILE A 304 7.93 15.43 12.59
CA ILE A 304 8.57 14.53 13.56
C ILE A 304 9.45 13.46 12.91
N SER A 305 9.70 13.51 11.60
CA SER A 305 10.33 12.40 10.85
C SER A 305 11.70 12.00 11.41
N GLU A 306 12.58 12.94 11.73
CA GLU A 306 13.91 12.64 12.27
C GLU A 306 13.85 11.99 13.65
N PRO A 307 13.24 12.60 14.69
CA PRO A 307 13.15 11.97 16.01
C PRO A 307 12.36 10.66 15.96
N PHE A 308 11.38 10.56 15.07
CA PHE A 308 10.62 9.33 14.87
C PHE A 308 11.49 8.20 14.30
N ILE A 309 12.23 8.44 13.22
CA ILE A 309 13.14 7.43 12.63
C ILE A 309 14.21 7.03 13.64
N ARG A 310 14.83 7.99 14.34
CA ARG A 310 15.85 7.71 15.34
C ARG A 310 15.30 6.88 16.50
N LEU A 311 14.14 7.22 17.01
CA LEU A 311 13.49 6.49 18.10
C LEU A 311 13.05 5.08 17.68
N VAL A 312 12.42 4.96 16.51
CA VAL A 312 11.79 3.71 16.05
C VAL A 312 12.79 2.76 15.40
N LEU A 313 13.64 3.27 14.49
CA LEU A 313 14.55 2.46 13.66
C LEU A 313 16.03 2.59 14.05
N THR A 314 16.42 3.56 14.88
CA THR A 314 17.79 3.94 15.28
C THR A 314 18.52 4.84 14.28
N GLU A 315 19.68 5.38 14.70
CA GLU A 315 20.48 6.35 13.94
C GLU A 315 20.90 5.85 12.55
N LYS A 316 21.16 4.54 12.40
CA LYS A 316 21.55 3.96 11.09
C LYS A 316 20.54 4.11 9.97
N TRP A 317 19.27 4.46 10.32
CA TRP A 317 18.19 4.71 9.39
C TRP A 317 17.87 6.19 9.18
N ILE A 318 18.64 7.09 9.77
CA ILE A 318 18.33 8.54 9.74
C ILE A 318 18.17 9.09 8.33
N GLN A 319 18.89 8.55 7.36
CA GLN A 319 18.78 8.91 5.95
C GLN A 319 17.41 8.58 5.35
N SER A 320 16.58 7.79 6.04
CA SER A 320 15.16 7.59 5.64
C SER A 320 14.26 8.76 6.00
N ALA A 321 14.68 9.66 6.90
CA ALA A 321 13.84 10.76 7.38
C ALA A 321 13.48 11.77 6.27
N PRO A 322 14.41 12.26 5.42
CA PRO A 322 14.09 13.11 4.29
C PRO A 322 13.09 12.44 3.31
N PHE A 323 13.28 11.15 3.04
CA PHE A 323 12.32 10.40 2.22
C PHE A 323 10.94 10.33 2.86
N MET A 324 10.86 10.13 4.18
CA MET A 324 9.60 10.11 4.92
C MET A 324 8.89 11.47 4.82
N GLN A 325 9.61 12.59 4.95
CA GLN A 325 9.06 13.94 4.77
C GLN A 325 8.46 14.12 3.38
N LEU A 326 9.21 13.77 2.34
CA LEU A 326 8.77 13.88 0.96
C LEU A 326 7.58 12.97 0.66
N PHE A 327 7.57 11.72 1.16
CA PHE A 327 6.44 10.82 1.00
C PHE A 327 5.19 11.29 1.73
N CYS A 328 5.30 12.02 2.83
CA CYS A 328 4.15 12.68 3.44
C CYS A 328 3.49 13.68 2.47
N ILE A 329 4.27 14.42 1.69
CA ILE A 329 3.74 15.32 0.64
C ILE A 329 3.11 14.51 -0.51
N VAL A 330 3.78 13.44 -0.98
CA VAL A 330 3.25 12.56 -2.03
C VAL A 330 1.88 12.00 -1.66
N PHE A 331 1.69 11.58 -0.42
CA PHE A 331 0.47 10.92 0.03
C PHE A 331 -0.62 11.87 0.53
N LEU A 332 -0.30 13.13 0.80
CA LEU A 332 -1.24 14.14 1.30
C LEU A 332 -2.47 14.28 0.41
N PHE A 333 -2.29 14.29 -0.90
CA PHE A 333 -3.36 14.50 -1.87
C PHE A 333 -4.08 13.20 -2.31
N MET A 334 -3.59 12.04 -1.92
CA MET A 334 -4.10 10.76 -2.42
C MET A 334 -5.59 10.51 -2.14
N PRO A 335 -6.14 10.81 -0.94
CA PRO A 335 -7.58 10.68 -0.70
C PRO A 335 -8.43 11.66 -1.51
N ILE A 336 -7.90 12.82 -1.85
CA ILE A 336 -8.56 13.80 -2.72
C ILE A 336 -8.64 13.24 -4.15
N HIS A 337 -7.56 12.64 -4.65
CA HIS A 337 -7.56 11.94 -5.94
C HIS A 337 -8.59 10.80 -5.96
N THR A 338 -8.65 10.02 -4.89
CA THR A 338 -9.63 8.93 -4.77
C THR A 338 -11.06 9.46 -4.82
N ALA A 339 -11.38 10.52 -4.07
CA ALA A 339 -12.72 11.10 -4.09
C ALA A 339 -13.12 11.60 -5.49
N ASN A 340 -12.21 12.27 -6.20
CA ASN A 340 -12.43 12.72 -7.57
C ASN A 340 -12.63 11.55 -8.54
N MET A 341 -11.86 10.46 -8.41
CA MET A 341 -12.01 9.28 -9.27
C MET A 341 -13.28 8.48 -8.97
N GLN A 342 -13.66 8.35 -7.69
CA GLN A 342 -14.91 7.65 -7.31
C GLN A 342 -16.15 8.38 -7.83
N SER A 343 -16.15 9.70 -7.86
CA SER A 343 -17.25 10.47 -8.43
C SER A 343 -17.41 10.24 -9.94
N LEU A 344 -16.31 10.21 -10.70
CA LEU A 344 -16.33 9.90 -12.13
C LEU A 344 -16.80 8.47 -12.40
N LYS A 345 -16.38 7.51 -11.57
CA LYS A 345 -16.89 6.13 -11.64
C LYS A 345 -18.39 6.06 -11.41
N ALA A 346 -18.90 6.78 -10.41
CA ALA A 346 -20.30 6.79 -10.05
C ALA A 346 -21.20 7.34 -11.16
N VAL A 347 -20.72 8.35 -11.90
CA VAL A 347 -21.46 8.90 -13.06
C VAL A 347 -21.13 8.19 -14.40
N GLY A 348 -20.50 7.00 -14.35
CA GLY A 348 -20.27 6.15 -15.51
C GLY A 348 -19.19 6.64 -16.48
N ARG A 349 -18.27 7.50 -16.05
CA ARG A 349 -17.22 8.10 -16.91
C ARG A 349 -15.88 7.35 -16.85
N SER A 350 -15.92 6.02 -16.92
CA SER A 350 -14.72 5.16 -16.88
C SER A 350 -13.72 5.44 -18.00
N GLY A 351 -14.19 5.76 -19.20
CA GLY A 351 -13.33 6.15 -20.32
C GLY A 351 -12.50 7.42 -20.07
N THR A 352 -13.07 8.40 -19.35
CA THR A 352 -12.34 9.60 -18.93
C THR A 352 -11.25 9.24 -17.91
N ILE A 353 -11.54 8.35 -16.96
CA ILE A 353 -10.55 7.87 -15.99
C ILE A 353 -9.37 7.21 -16.69
N LEU A 354 -9.65 6.32 -17.66
CA LEU A 354 -8.58 5.64 -18.41
C LEU A 354 -7.68 6.64 -19.15
N LYS A 355 -8.27 7.64 -19.81
CA LYS A 355 -7.50 8.70 -20.49
C LYS A 355 -6.60 9.46 -19.52
N LEU A 356 -7.13 9.85 -18.35
CA LEU A 356 -6.34 10.54 -17.33
C LEU A 356 -5.20 9.69 -16.82
N GLU A 357 -5.44 8.40 -16.55
CA GLU A 357 -4.39 7.48 -16.08
C GLU A 357 -3.28 7.32 -17.12
N ILE A 358 -3.62 7.17 -18.41
CA ILE A 358 -2.62 7.09 -19.48
C ILE A 358 -1.76 8.38 -19.53
N ILE A 359 -2.40 9.55 -19.52
CA ILE A 359 -1.68 10.83 -19.55
C ILE A 359 -0.74 10.95 -18.34
N LYS A 360 -1.23 10.66 -17.15
CA LYS A 360 -0.40 10.70 -15.92
C LYS A 360 0.78 9.74 -16.01
N LYS A 361 0.58 8.51 -16.49
CA LYS A 361 1.65 7.51 -16.62
C LYS A 361 2.73 7.92 -17.63
N ILE A 362 2.34 8.55 -18.73
CA ILE A 362 3.29 9.09 -19.70
C ILE A 362 4.12 10.22 -19.07
N ILE A 363 3.46 11.17 -18.39
CA ILE A 363 4.16 12.27 -17.69
C ILE A 363 5.11 11.73 -16.62
N GLU A 364 4.65 10.77 -15.81
CA GLU A 364 5.46 10.12 -14.76
C GLU A 364 6.69 9.41 -15.35
N LEU A 365 6.55 8.70 -16.47
CA LEU A 365 7.67 8.02 -17.12
C LEU A 365 8.70 9.02 -17.65
N ILE A 366 8.25 10.00 -18.42
CA ILE A 366 9.13 11.00 -19.02
C ILE A 366 9.89 11.76 -17.92
N SER A 367 9.17 12.21 -16.89
CA SER A 367 9.78 12.96 -15.77
C SER A 367 10.73 12.08 -14.94
N LEU A 368 10.41 10.79 -14.75
CA LEU A 368 11.29 9.85 -14.05
C LEU A 368 12.64 9.73 -14.77
N PHE A 369 12.63 9.55 -16.10
CA PHE A 369 13.87 9.46 -16.88
C PHE A 369 14.67 10.78 -16.88
N ALA A 370 14.01 11.92 -16.70
CA ALA A 370 14.70 13.21 -16.60
C ALA A 370 15.44 13.39 -15.25
N VAL A 371 14.91 12.82 -14.15
CA VAL A 371 15.46 13.05 -12.80
C VAL A 371 16.26 11.88 -12.24
N VAL A 372 16.16 10.71 -12.87
CA VAL A 372 16.72 9.47 -12.33
C VAL A 372 18.26 9.49 -12.19
N TRP A 373 18.94 10.36 -12.94
CA TRP A 373 20.40 10.50 -12.92
C TRP A 373 20.89 11.57 -11.91
N ILE A 374 19.97 12.25 -11.21
CA ILE A 374 20.33 13.35 -10.29
C ILE A 374 20.57 12.79 -8.88
N SER A 375 19.53 12.24 -8.26
CA SER A 375 19.59 11.56 -6.96
C SER A 375 18.29 10.83 -6.66
N VAL A 376 18.29 9.95 -5.62
CA VAL A 376 17.08 9.27 -5.17
C VAL A 376 16.08 10.28 -4.59
N GLU A 377 16.56 11.31 -3.89
CA GLU A 377 15.72 12.41 -3.38
C GLU A 377 15.03 13.15 -4.53
N ALA A 378 15.75 13.42 -5.64
CA ALA A 378 15.16 14.06 -6.82
C ALA A 378 14.01 13.23 -7.41
N ILE A 379 14.10 11.89 -7.38
CA ILE A 379 13.01 11.01 -7.78
C ILE A 379 11.78 11.23 -6.89
N VAL A 380 11.94 11.31 -5.57
CA VAL A 380 10.83 11.50 -4.64
C VAL A 380 10.28 12.93 -4.70
N ILE A 381 11.12 13.94 -4.87
CA ILE A 381 10.71 15.33 -5.12
C ILE A 381 9.84 15.40 -6.38
N ASN A 382 10.29 14.77 -7.46
CA ASN A 382 9.52 14.67 -8.70
C ASN A 382 8.15 14.00 -8.46
N MET A 383 8.09 12.93 -7.67
CA MET A 383 6.83 12.31 -7.28
C MET A 383 5.92 13.28 -6.52
N ALA A 384 6.45 14.06 -5.58
CA ALA A 384 5.68 15.04 -4.82
C ALA A 384 5.14 16.16 -5.71
N VAL A 385 5.96 16.69 -6.62
CA VAL A 385 5.55 17.69 -7.61
C VAL A 385 4.46 17.13 -8.52
N LEU A 386 4.66 15.95 -9.08
CA LEU A 386 3.68 15.33 -9.99
C LEU A 386 2.36 15.02 -9.28
N THR A 387 2.39 14.49 -8.06
CA THR A 387 1.16 14.21 -7.30
C THR A 387 0.38 15.50 -7.05
N THR A 388 1.06 16.59 -6.74
CA THR A 388 0.44 17.90 -6.59
C THR A 388 -0.17 18.37 -7.92
N LEU A 389 0.56 18.27 -9.03
CA LEU A 389 0.04 18.61 -10.37
C LEU A 389 -1.14 17.72 -10.77
N PHE A 390 -1.12 16.45 -10.45
CA PHE A 390 -2.21 15.51 -10.74
C PHE A 390 -3.49 15.82 -9.98
N THR A 391 -3.43 16.59 -8.89
CA THR A 391 -4.62 17.11 -8.23
C THR A 391 -5.42 18.00 -9.17
N PHE A 392 -4.74 18.83 -9.96
CA PHE A 392 -5.37 19.68 -10.98
C PHE A 392 -5.96 18.84 -12.13
N ILE A 393 -5.18 17.87 -12.63
CA ILE A 393 -5.59 16.97 -13.71
C ILE A 393 -6.82 16.15 -13.32
N ASN A 394 -6.84 15.60 -12.11
CA ASN A 394 -7.95 14.80 -11.59
C ASN A 394 -9.20 15.64 -11.28
N ALA A 395 -9.03 16.92 -10.94
CA ALA A 395 -10.14 17.84 -10.69
C ALA A 395 -10.82 18.33 -11.98
N TYR A 396 -10.09 18.38 -13.10
CA TYR A 396 -10.56 18.95 -14.36
C TYR A 396 -11.87 18.33 -14.88
N PRO A 397 -12.05 17.00 -14.99
CA PRO A 397 -13.30 16.42 -15.46
C PRO A 397 -14.49 16.69 -14.53
N ASN A 398 -14.27 16.85 -13.24
CA ASN A 398 -15.35 17.13 -12.30
C ASN A 398 -15.97 18.53 -12.50
N ARG A 399 -15.25 19.46 -13.14
CA ARG A 399 -15.84 20.71 -13.62
C ARG A 399 -16.93 20.44 -14.66
N GLN A 400 -16.65 19.53 -15.62
CA GLN A 400 -17.55 19.24 -16.71
C GLN A 400 -18.75 18.39 -16.29
N TYR A 401 -18.50 17.34 -15.48
CA TYR A 401 -19.52 16.34 -15.16
C TYR A 401 -20.31 16.63 -13.88
N LEU A 402 -19.71 17.37 -12.93
CA LEU A 402 -20.31 17.65 -11.62
C LEU A 402 -20.51 19.16 -11.37
N ASN A 403 -20.14 20.03 -12.30
CA ASN A 403 -20.07 21.47 -12.04
C ASN A 403 -19.27 21.83 -10.77
N TYR A 404 -18.19 21.04 -10.49
CA TYR A 404 -17.31 21.23 -9.36
C TYR A 404 -15.93 21.67 -9.85
N SER A 405 -15.75 22.97 -9.94
CA SER A 405 -14.56 23.58 -10.52
C SER A 405 -13.33 23.41 -9.64
N PHE A 406 -12.14 23.48 -10.25
CA PHE A 406 -10.87 23.49 -9.52
C PHE A 406 -10.81 24.60 -8.45
N LYS A 407 -11.31 25.82 -8.78
CA LYS A 407 -11.34 26.93 -7.82
C LYS A 407 -12.17 26.61 -6.56
N GLU A 408 -13.32 25.92 -6.74
CA GLU A 408 -14.12 25.46 -5.61
C GLU A 408 -13.38 24.39 -4.81
N GLN A 409 -12.73 23.42 -5.47
CA GLN A 409 -11.95 22.39 -4.79
C GLN A 409 -10.77 23.00 -4.02
N ALA A 410 -10.04 23.94 -4.62
CA ALA A 410 -8.96 24.66 -3.95
C ALA A 410 -9.45 25.40 -2.70
N LYS A 411 -10.60 26.12 -2.78
CA LYS A 411 -11.21 26.78 -1.62
C LYS A 411 -11.60 25.80 -0.51
N ASP A 412 -12.01 24.59 -0.89
CA ASP A 412 -12.42 23.56 0.06
C ASP A 412 -11.22 22.87 0.75
N ILE A 413 -10.05 22.84 0.11
CA ILE A 413 -8.83 22.16 0.59
C ILE A 413 -7.88 23.12 1.29
N LEU A 414 -7.73 24.34 0.77
CA LEU A 414 -6.71 25.31 1.17
C LEU A 414 -6.72 25.64 2.68
N PRO A 415 -7.88 25.84 3.35
CA PRO A 415 -7.90 26.13 4.77
C PRO A 415 -7.21 25.04 5.62
N ALA A 416 -7.48 23.77 5.33
CA ALA A 416 -6.87 22.66 6.05
C ALA A 416 -5.35 22.58 5.80
N ILE A 417 -4.92 22.77 4.55
CA ILE A 417 -3.50 22.78 4.19
C ILE A 417 -2.77 23.93 4.86
N VAL A 418 -3.32 25.16 4.82
CA VAL A 418 -2.69 26.33 5.42
C VAL A 418 -2.53 26.16 6.93
N MET A 419 -3.60 25.73 7.63
CA MET A 419 -3.53 25.44 9.08
C MET A 419 -2.44 24.38 9.38
N SER A 420 -2.34 23.36 8.56
CA SER A 420 -1.35 22.30 8.74
C SER A 420 0.08 22.74 8.40
N ILE A 421 0.27 23.63 7.43
CA ILE A 421 1.58 24.25 7.15
C ILE A 421 2.02 25.13 8.33
N ILE A 422 1.12 25.94 8.90
CA ILE A 422 1.44 26.76 10.08
C ILE A 422 1.82 25.85 11.26
N MET A 423 1.05 24.78 11.49
CA MET A 423 1.37 23.76 12.49
C MET A 423 2.77 23.16 12.25
N PHE A 424 3.07 22.75 11.01
CA PHE A 424 4.38 22.19 10.63
C PHE A 424 5.52 23.16 10.92
N VAL A 425 5.36 24.43 10.54
CA VAL A 425 6.37 25.48 10.78
C VAL A 425 6.62 25.68 12.27
N ILE A 426 5.55 25.71 13.09
CA ILE A 426 5.68 25.88 14.55
C ILE A 426 6.43 24.70 15.17
N ILE A 427 6.09 23.46 14.79
CA ILE A 427 6.78 22.26 15.26
C ILE A 427 8.24 22.29 14.81
N SER A 428 8.51 22.65 13.56
CA SER A 428 9.88 22.72 13.02
C SER A 428 10.72 23.76 13.75
N ILE A 429 10.15 24.93 14.08
CA ILE A 429 10.81 25.95 14.89
C ILE A 429 11.09 25.43 16.30
N PHE A 430 10.10 24.79 16.95
CA PHE A 430 10.29 24.18 18.26
C PHE A 430 11.45 23.16 18.25
N ASN A 431 11.49 22.25 17.28
CA ASN A 431 12.54 21.23 17.14
C ASN A 431 13.92 21.83 16.84
N HIS A 432 13.99 23.02 16.25
CA HIS A 432 15.27 23.68 16.00
C HIS A 432 15.91 24.22 17.28
N TYR A 433 15.09 24.73 18.22
CA TYR A 433 15.59 25.36 19.46
C TYR A 433 15.63 24.43 20.66
N VAL A 434 14.82 23.38 20.67
CA VAL A 434 14.68 22.49 21.83
C VAL A 434 15.42 21.17 21.59
N ARG A 435 16.44 20.92 22.40
CA ARG A 435 17.19 19.66 22.40
C ARG A 435 16.74 18.82 23.60
N MET A 436 15.90 17.83 23.34
CA MET A 436 15.42 16.86 24.33
C MET A 436 15.57 15.46 23.77
N ASN A 437 15.31 14.44 24.62
CA ASN A 437 15.25 13.06 24.16
C ASN A 437 14.10 12.90 23.12
N ASP A 438 14.34 12.13 22.07
CA ASP A 438 13.42 11.97 20.93
C ASP A 438 11.97 11.65 21.34
N ILE A 439 11.77 10.86 22.40
CA ILE A 439 10.43 10.52 22.89
C ILE A 439 9.69 11.75 23.42
N TYR A 440 10.38 12.63 24.15
CA TYR A 440 9.78 13.85 24.68
C TYR A 440 9.54 14.89 23.57
N VAL A 441 10.43 14.94 22.57
CA VAL A 441 10.23 15.77 21.36
C VAL A 441 8.96 15.35 20.64
N ILE A 442 8.79 14.06 20.35
CA ILE A 442 7.60 13.54 19.66
C ILE A 442 6.31 13.83 20.46
N LEU A 443 6.33 13.60 21.78
CA LEU A 443 5.16 13.87 22.64
C LEU A 443 4.82 15.36 22.67
N ALA A 444 5.83 16.22 22.77
CA ALA A 444 5.65 17.68 22.71
C ALA A 444 5.11 18.12 21.35
N ASP A 445 5.66 17.61 20.26
CA ASP A 445 5.24 17.92 18.90
C ASP A 445 3.78 17.53 18.65
N ILE A 446 3.37 16.34 19.12
CA ILE A 446 1.98 15.89 19.03
C ILE A 446 1.07 16.82 19.85
N ALA A 447 1.47 17.20 21.07
CA ALA A 447 0.69 18.10 21.92
C ALA A 447 0.57 19.50 21.30
N ILE A 448 1.70 20.09 20.87
CA ILE A 448 1.75 21.40 20.20
C ILE A 448 0.92 21.37 18.92
N GLY A 449 1.17 20.39 18.07
CA GLY A 449 0.48 20.26 16.77
C GLY A 449 -1.03 20.09 16.93
N SER A 450 -1.46 19.19 17.83
CA SER A 450 -2.89 18.96 18.08
C SER A 450 -3.58 20.20 18.66
N THR A 451 -2.97 20.83 19.66
CA THR A 451 -3.52 22.02 20.30
C THR A 451 -3.64 23.17 19.30
N PHE A 452 -2.59 23.36 18.49
CA PHE A 452 -2.56 24.44 17.52
C PHE A 452 -3.57 24.24 16.37
N TYR A 453 -3.60 23.02 15.80
CA TYR A 453 -4.54 22.70 14.73
C TYR A 453 -6.01 22.78 15.18
N ILE A 454 -6.31 22.25 16.36
CA ILE A 454 -7.66 22.31 16.94
C ILE A 454 -8.01 23.78 17.28
N GLY A 455 -7.08 24.51 17.90
CA GLY A 455 -7.27 25.93 18.22
C GLY A 455 -7.56 26.79 16.99
N LEU A 456 -6.78 26.64 15.92
CA LEU A 456 -7.03 27.31 14.64
C LEU A 456 -8.37 26.89 14.02
N SER A 457 -8.73 25.61 14.12
CA SER A 457 -10.02 25.11 13.61
C SER A 457 -11.21 25.71 14.35
N MET A 458 -11.09 25.95 15.65
CA MET A 458 -12.10 26.64 16.45
C MET A 458 -12.19 28.16 16.08
N MET A 459 -11.05 28.84 15.97
CA MET A 459 -11.00 30.27 15.64
C MET A 459 -11.55 30.57 14.24
N THR A 460 -11.28 29.69 13.28
CA THR A 460 -11.75 29.85 11.89
C THR A 460 -13.20 29.37 11.69
N MET A 461 -13.89 28.93 12.74
CA MET A 461 -15.25 28.33 12.67
C MET A 461 -15.34 27.26 11.56
N ASN A 462 -14.34 26.40 11.47
CA ASN A 462 -14.22 25.44 10.39
C ASN A 462 -15.41 24.48 10.39
N LYS A 463 -16.13 24.41 9.24
CA LYS A 463 -17.33 23.58 9.08
C LYS A 463 -17.04 22.08 9.29
N GLU A 464 -15.83 21.66 8.96
CA GLU A 464 -15.36 20.26 9.12
C GLU A 464 -15.18 19.93 10.59
N PHE A 465 -14.63 20.85 11.37
CA PHE A 465 -14.50 20.72 12.82
C PHE A 465 -15.89 20.62 13.48
N ALA A 466 -16.81 21.51 13.12
CA ALA A 466 -18.19 21.45 13.61
C ALA A 466 -18.89 20.13 13.25
N TYR A 467 -18.67 19.62 12.03
CA TYR A 467 -19.19 18.34 11.59
C TYR A 467 -18.56 17.18 12.39
N PHE A 468 -17.25 17.21 12.61
CA PHE A 468 -16.52 16.20 13.38
C PHE A 468 -17.02 16.13 14.83
N ILE A 469 -17.17 17.26 15.50
CA ILE A 469 -17.74 17.35 16.85
C ILE A 469 -19.17 16.77 16.87
N LYS A 470 -20.02 17.15 15.89
CA LYS A 470 -21.40 16.64 15.79
C LYS A 470 -21.46 15.11 15.60
N VAL A 471 -20.51 14.53 14.89
CA VAL A 471 -20.41 13.06 14.71
C VAL A 471 -19.99 12.37 16.00
N LEU A 472 -19.03 12.94 16.74
CA LEU A 472 -18.57 12.39 18.01
C LEU A 472 -19.65 12.50 19.11
N THR A 473 -20.33 13.61 19.20
CA THR A 473 -21.37 13.84 20.23
C THR A 473 -22.65 13.04 19.98
N LYS A 474 -23.02 12.77 18.71
CA LYS A 474 -24.16 11.91 18.38
C LYS A 474 -23.94 10.41 18.71
N ARG A 475 -22.70 9.95 18.90
CA ARG A 475 -22.40 8.57 19.30
C ARG A 475 -22.62 8.29 20.79
N HIS A 476 -22.74 9.31 21.63
CA HIS A 476 -23.00 9.16 23.07
C HIS A 476 -24.48 9.30 23.45
N GLY A 477 -25.38 9.40 22.47
CA GLY A 477 -26.83 9.53 22.69
C GLY A 477 -27.67 8.39 22.11
N LYS A 478 -27.13 7.16 22.04
CA LYS A 478 -27.91 5.94 21.75
C LYS A 478 -27.44 4.80 22.65
#